data_86a426e9f5a145b6d71e00df3da5fb66
#
_entry.id   86a426e9f5a145b6d71e00df3da5fb66
#
_cell.length_a   1.000
_cell.length_b   1.000
_cell.length_c   1.000
_cell.angle_alpha   90.00
_cell.angle_beta   90.00
_cell.angle_gamma   90.00
#
_symmetry.space_group_name_H-M   'P 1'
#
loop_
_entity.id
_entity.type
_entity.pdbx_description
1 polymer ?
#
loop_
_entity_poly.entity_id
_entity_poly.type
_entity_poly.pdbx_seq_one_letter_code
_entity_poly.pdbx_strand_id
1 'polypeptide(L)'
;MKSLDDLDFDNRFARLGDAFSTEVLPDPIAEPRLVVASPATLALLDLPAETSDEALFGELFGGHKLWSEAEPRAMVYSGHQFGSYNPRLGDGRGLLLGEVINQAGEHWDLHLKGAGQTPYSRMGDGRAVLRSSIREFLASEALPALGIPSSRALCVIGSSTPVWREKKESAAMLLRLAPSHVRFGHFEYFYYTRQHDQLKQLAAFVQEHHFADCNAAERPYAAMFRQVVERNAELIARWQAYGFCHGVMNTDNMSILGITFDYGPYAFLDDFDANHICNHSDDAGRYSFSNQVPIAHWNLAALAQALTPLVEVDELRASLDLFLPLYQAHYLDLMRRRLGLGVAAENDQALVQELLQRMQGSAVDYSLFFRQLGEETPERALASLRDDFVDREAFDRWAEAYRRRVEEEGGDQESRRRRMHAVNPLYVLRNYLAQQAIEAAEQGDYTEVRLLHQVLSRPFEEQPGMERFTRRPPDWGRHLEISCSS
;
A
#
# COMPACT_ATOMS: atom_id res chain seq x y z
N MET A 1 -6.00 -28.39 -5.35
CA MET A 1 -6.46 -27.06 -4.89
C MET A 1 -7.37 -27.30 -3.69
N LYS A 2 -7.26 -26.46 -2.67
CA LYS A 2 -8.10 -26.56 -1.46
C LYS A 2 -9.51 -26.02 -1.74
N SER A 3 -10.50 -26.41 -0.93
CA SER A 3 -11.79 -25.71 -0.80
C SER A 3 -11.74 -24.71 0.38
N LEU A 4 -12.77 -23.89 0.53
CA LEU A 4 -12.87 -22.98 1.70
C LEU A 4 -12.87 -23.74 3.04
N ASP A 5 -13.45 -24.95 3.07
CA ASP A 5 -13.49 -25.78 4.28
C ASP A 5 -12.14 -26.45 4.59
N ASP A 6 -11.18 -26.46 3.64
CA ASP A 6 -9.87 -27.12 3.78
C ASP A 6 -8.74 -26.12 4.17
N LEU A 7 -9.07 -24.89 4.56
CA LEU A 7 -8.06 -23.94 5.04
C LEU A 7 -7.44 -24.44 6.34
N ASP A 8 -6.10 -24.46 6.38
CA ASP A 8 -5.32 -24.94 7.51
C ASP A 8 -4.99 -23.79 8.46
N PHE A 9 -5.68 -23.71 9.59
CA PHE A 9 -5.52 -22.62 10.56
C PHE A 9 -4.37 -22.90 11.54
N ASP A 10 -3.53 -21.87 11.74
CA ASP A 10 -2.49 -21.81 12.77
C ASP A 10 -2.48 -20.43 13.41
N ASN A 11 -3.36 -20.18 14.35
CA ASN A 11 -3.63 -18.87 14.97
C ASN A 11 -2.51 -18.43 15.92
N ARG A 12 -1.32 -18.13 15.39
CA ARG A 12 -0.11 -17.81 16.15
C ARG A 12 -0.29 -16.53 16.96
N PHE A 13 -0.87 -15.48 16.35
CA PHE A 13 -1.09 -14.21 17.03
C PHE A 13 -2.08 -14.34 18.20
N ALA A 14 -3.16 -15.12 18.03
CA ALA A 14 -4.13 -15.36 19.10
C ALA A 14 -3.48 -16.02 20.32
N ARG A 15 -2.47 -16.88 20.13
CA ARG A 15 -1.72 -17.53 21.22
C ARG A 15 -0.88 -16.57 22.07
N LEU A 16 -0.68 -15.33 21.65
CA LEU A 16 -0.04 -14.31 22.48
C LEU A 16 -0.91 -13.95 23.70
N GLY A 17 -2.25 -14.13 23.59
CA GLY A 17 -3.20 -13.97 24.69
C GLY A 17 -3.90 -12.61 24.73
N ASP A 18 -4.73 -12.42 25.77
CA ASP A 18 -5.70 -11.32 25.85
C ASP A 18 -5.07 -9.94 26.07
N ALA A 19 -3.78 -9.86 26.40
CA ALA A 19 -3.07 -8.60 26.45
C ALA A 19 -2.86 -7.97 25.05
N PHE A 20 -2.91 -8.78 23.99
CA PHE A 20 -2.61 -8.37 22.61
C PHE A 20 -3.85 -8.16 21.77
N SER A 21 -4.96 -8.76 22.14
CA SER A 21 -6.21 -8.69 21.38
C SER A 21 -7.40 -9.11 22.22
N THR A 22 -8.59 -8.73 21.77
CA THR A 22 -9.86 -9.13 22.39
C THR A 22 -10.63 -10.01 21.42
N GLU A 23 -11.17 -11.14 21.90
CA GLU A 23 -12.06 -11.99 21.13
C GLU A 23 -13.38 -11.26 20.85
N VAL A 24 -13.75 -11.17 19.58
CA VAL A 24 -14.97 -10.49 19.11
C VAL A 24 -15.50 -11.22 17.88
N LEU A 25 -16.77 -11.59 17.92
CA LEU A 25 -17.41 -12.18 16.72
C LEU A 25 -17.78 -11.10 15.71
N PRO A 26 -17.69 -11.36 14.40
CA PRO A 26 -18.15 -10.44 13.39
C PRO A 26 -19.66 -10.22 13.49
N ASP A 27 -20.10 -8.99 13.25
CA ASP A 27 -21.48 -8.59 13.15
C ASP A 27 -21.90 -8.64 11.67
N PRO A 28 -22.79 -9.58 11.25
CA PRO A 28 -23.09 -9.80 9.85
C PRO A 28 -23.66 -8.57 9.14
N ILE A 29 -23.42 -8.49 7.83
CA ILE A 29 -24.06 -7.49 6.95
C ILE A 29 -25.26 -8.10 6.23
N ALA A 30 -26.30 -7.30 6.01
CA ALA A 30 -27.53 -7.77 5.34
C ALA A 30 -27.31 -7.98 3.84
N GLU A 31 -27.88 -9.04 3.30
CA GLU A 31 -27.86 -9.37 1.86
C GLU A 31 -26.44 -9.27 1.26
N PRO A 32 -25.50 -10.09 1.72
CA PRO A 32 -24.13 -10.06 1.24
C PRO A 32 -24.07 -10.36 -0.27
N ARG A 33 -23.34 -9.53 -1.02
CA ARG A 33 -23.16 -9.65 -2.47
C ARG A 33 -21.68 -9.49 -2.83
N LEU A 34 -21.14 -10.43 -3.60
CA LEU A 34 -19.78 -10.30 -4.09
C LEU A 34 -19.65 -9.14 -5.08
N VAL A 35 -18.87 -8.13 -4.72
CA VAL A 35 -18.51 -7.01 -5.59
C VAL A 35 -17.36 -7.42 -6.50
N VAL A 36 -16.27 -7.87 -5.90
CA VAL A 36 -15.05 -8.28 -6.60
C VAL A 36 -14.26 -9.25 -5.73
N ALA A 37 -13.56 -10.20 -6.36
CA ALA A 37 -12.55 -11.04 -5.74
C ALA A 37 -11.26 -11.02 -6.58
N SER A 38 -10.11 -11.24 -5.93
CA SER A 38 -8.81 -11.34 -6.58
C SER A 38 -8.41 -12.79 -6.79
N PRO A 39 -8.35 -13.30 -8.03
CA PRO A 39 -7.85 -14.64 -8.30
C PRO A 39 -6.40 -14.84 -7.83
N ALA A 40 -5.57 -13.80 -7.96
CA ALA A 40 -4.18 -13.85 -7.51
C ALA A 40 -4.06 -13.98 -5.98
N THR A 41 -4.99 -13.36 -5.24
CA THR A 41 -5.00 -13.45 -3.78
C THR A 41 -5.64 -14.76 -3.28
N LEU A 42 -6.65 -15.29 -3.99
CA LEU A 42 -7.16 -16.64 -3.75
C LEU A 42 -6.04 -17.69 -3.90
N ALA A 43 -5.20 -17.56 -4.93
CA ALA A 43 -4.08 -18.47 -5.16
C ALA A 43 -3.04 -18.47 -4.02
N LEU A 44 -2.88 -17.37 -3.25
CA LEU A 44 -2.03 -17.36 -2.05
C LEU A 44 -2.53 -18.29 -0.95
N LEU A 45 -3.82 -18.64 -0.97
CA LEU A 45 -4.46 -19.57 -0.05
C LEU A 45 -4.67 -20.98 -0.66
N ASP A 46 -4.08 -21.26 -1.82
CA ASP A 46 -4.29 -22.48 -2.63
C ASP A 46 -5.74 -22.68 -3.12
N LEU A 47 -6.53 -21.59 -3.13
CA LEU A 47 -7.92 -21.62 -3.57
C LEU A 47 -8.03 -21.33 -5.08
N PRO A 48 -8.86 -22.06 -5.83
CA PRO A 48 -9.15 -21.74 -7.23
C PRO A 48 -9.98 -20.46 -7.35
N ALA A 49 -9.92 -19.81 -8.51
CA ALA A 49 -10.66 -18.58 -8.74
C ALA A 49 -12.19 -18.74 -8.60
N GLU A 50 -12.69 -19.90 -9.00
CA GLU A 50 -14.11 -20.27 -8.95
C GLU A 50 -14.66 -20.38 -7.52
N THR A 51 -13.81 -20.47 -6.52
CA THR A 51 -14.20 -20.44 -5.09
C THR A 51 -15.03 -19.21 -4.75
N SER A 52 -14.78 -18.09 -5.42
CA SER A 52 -15.55 -16.86 -5.21
C SER A 52 -17.02 -16.93 -5.65
N ASP A 53 -17.39 -17.93 -6.47
CA ASP A 53 -18.76 -18.14 -6.93
C ASP A 53 -19.59 -19.02 -5.97
N GLU A 54 -18.96 -19.60 -4.94
CA GLU A 54 -19.63 -20.42 -3.94
C GLU A 54 -20.50 -19.58 -3.00
N ALA A 55 -21.68 -20.04 -2.64
CA ALA A 55 -22.56 -19.37 -1.67
C ALA A 55 -21.87 -19.18 -0.31
N LEU A 56 -21.07 -20.16 0.12
CA LEU A 56 -20.29 -20.13 1.35
C LEU A 56 -19.32 -18.95 1.41
N PHE A 57 -18.78 -18.51 0.26
CA PHE A 57 -17.87 -17.39 0.17
C PHE A 57 -18.53 -16.08 0.69
N GLY A 58 -19.75 -15.80 0.23
CA GLY A 58 -20.53 -14.65 0.70
C GLY A 58 -20.93 -14.76 2.17
N GLU A 59 -21.23 -15.95 2.66
CA GLU A 59 -21.60 -16.21 4.06
C GLU A 59 -20.40 -15.98 5.01
N LEU A 60 -19.22 -16.51 4.68
CA LEU A 60 -18.00 -16.34 5.47
C LEU A 60 -17.55 -14.87 5.52
N PHE A 61 -17.38 -14.27 4.35
CA PHE A 61 -16.82 -12.91 4.27
C PHE A 61 -17.87 -11.80 4.43
N GLY A 62 -19.15 -12.16 4.53
CA GLY A 62 -20.23 -11.30 4.99
C GLY A 62 -20.51 -11.40 6.49
N GLY A 63 -19.73 -12.21 7.22
CA GLY A 63 -19.79 -12.34 8.68
C GLY A 63 -20.90 -13.26 9.19
N HIS A 64 -21.60 -14.02 8.32
CA HIS A 64 -22.69 -14.92 8.71
C HIS A 64 -22.21 -16.27 9.21
N LYS A 65 -21.03 -16.69 8.78
CA LYS A 65 -20.37 -17.93 9.20
C LYS A 65 -18.91 -17.70 9.57
N LEU A 66 -18.39 -18.62 10.36
CA LEU A 66 -16.97 -18.74 10.68
C LEU A 66 -16.54 -20.19 10.51
N TRP A 67 -15.26 -20.39 10.24
CA TRP A 67 -14.64 -21.71 10.38
C TRP A 67 -14.61 -22.11 11.85
N SER A 68 -14.69 -23.39 12.14
CA SER A 68 -14.61 -23.92 13.52
C SER A 68 -13.26 -23.64 14.17
N GLU A 69 -12.21 -23.51 13.36
CA GLU A 69 -10.84 -23.24 13.78
C GLU A 69 -10.51 -21.75 13.83
N ALA A 70 -11.40 -20.87 13.35
CA ALA A 70 -11.20 -19.42 13.40
C ALA A 70 -11.24 -18.91 14.85
N GLU A 71 -10.35 -17.98 15.16
CA GLU A 71 -10.31 -17.28 16.46
C GLU A 71 -10.37 -15.76 16.21
N PRO A 72 -11.59 -15.21 15.93
CA PRO A 72 -11.71 -13.80 15.56
C PRO A 72 -11.30 -12.87 16.71
N ARG A 73 -10.34 -11.99 16.43
CA ARG A 73 -9.77 -11.09 17.42
C ARG A 73 -9.62 -9.67 16.91
N ALA A 74 -9.96 -8.68 17.74
CA ALA A 74 -9.63 -7.28 17.54
C ALA A 74 -8.27 -7.00 18.19
N MET A 75 -7.28 -6.57 17.44
CA MET A 75 -5.93 -6.28 17.93
C MET A 75 -5.89 -4.98 18.69
N VAL A 76 -5.06 -4.90 19.76
CA VAL A 76 -4.81 -3.68 20.51
C VAL A 76 -3.55 -2.98 20.01
N TYR A 77 -3.63 -1.69 19.75
CA TYR A 77 -2.49 -0.82 19.43
C TYR A 77 -2.81 0.63 19.76
N SER A 78 -1.80 1.46 19.77
CA SER A 78 -1.88 2.92 19.83
C SER A 78 -1.17 3.51 18.60
N GLY A 79 -0.85 4.78 18.61
CA GLY A 79 -0.02 5.35 17.55
C GLY A 79 0.02 6.86 17.59
N HIS A 80 0.96 7.43 16.84
CA HIS A 80 1.03 8.86 16.61
C HIS A 80 0.24 9.20 15.33
N GLN A 81 -0.83 9.96 15.50
CA GLN A 81 -1.65 10.47 14.42
C GLN A 81 -1.38 11.96 14.25
N PHE A 82 -0.99 12.39 13.04
CA PHE A 82 -0.54 13.76 12.79
C PHE A 82 0.56 14.24 13.76
N GLY A 83 1.41 13.31 14.20
CA GLY A 83 2.51 13.59 15.13
C GLY A 83 2.12 13.60 16.61
N SER A 84 0.84 13.44 16.95
CA SER A 84 0.36 13.39 18.32
C SER A 84 0.02 11.97 18.74
N TYR A 85 0.51 11.53 19.92
CA TYR A 85 0.23 10.19 20.42
C TYR A 85 -1.23 10.02 20.81
N ASN A 86 -1.88 8.98 20.30
CA ASN A 86 -3.23 8.57 20.63
C ASN A 86 -3.19 7.18 21.30
N PRO A 87 -3.48 7.07 22.60
CA PRO A 87 -3.39 5.82 23.35
C PRO A 87 -4.57 4.87 23.11
N ARG A 88 -5.64 5.33 22.46
CA ARG A 88 -6.90 4.59 22.31
C ARG A 88 -7.23 4.36 20.83
N LEU A 89 -6.43 3.51 20.21
CA LEU A 89 -6.65 2.99 18.88
C LEU A 89 -7.01 1.49 18.99
N GLY A 90 -6.55 0.69 18.05
CA GLY A 90 -6.85 -0.72 17.94
C GLY A 90 -7.77 -0.99 16.75
N ASP A 91 -8.11 -2.25 16.52
CA ASP A 91 -8.99 -2.66 15.43
C ASP A 91 -10.43 -2.25 15.71
N GLY A 92 -10.74 -0.96 15.51
CA GLY A 92 -12.06 -0.38 15.80
C GLY A 92 -13.16 -0.80 14.82
N ARG A 93 -12.81 -1.44 13.72
CA ARG A 93 -13.74 -1.95 12.69
C ARG A 93 -13.19 -3.16 11.92
N GLY A 94 -12.22 -3.83 12.48
CA GLY A 94 -11.53 -4.95 11.84
C GLY A 94 -11.38 -6.10 12.82
N LEU A 95 -11.31 -7.33 12.27
CA LEU A 95 -11.06 -8.54 13.04
C LEU A 95 -10.05 -9.40 12.30
N LEU A 96 -9.00 -9.82 12.98
CA LEU A 96 -8.19 -10.94 12.57
C LEU A 96 -9.03 -12.20 12.78
N LEU A 97 -9.57 -12.79 11.71
CA LEU A 97 -10.38 -14.02 11.78
C LEU A 97 -9.54 -15.24 12.15
N GLY A 98 -8.29 -15.23 11.80
CA GLY A 98 -7.30 -16.25 12.05
C GLY A 98 -6.11 -16.14 11.10
N GLU A 99 -5.15 -17.04 11.27
CA GLU A 99 -3.99 -17.19 10.41
C GLU A 99 -4.06 -18.56 9.73
N VAL A 100 -3.78 -18.62 8.44
CA VAL A 100 -3.80 -19.86 7.65
C VAL A 100 -2.45 -20.14 7.03
N ILE A 101 -2.15 -21.43 6.84
CA ILE A 101 -0.92 -21.90 6.20
C ILE A 101 -1.26 -22.43 4.82
N ASN A 102 -0.57 -21.96 3.79
CA ASN A 102 -0.67 -22.48 2.44
C ASN A 102 0.26 -23.69 2.22
N GLN A 103 0.15 -24.34 1.06
CA GLN A 103 0.98 -25.52 0.72
C GLN A 103 2.48 -25.20 0.61
N ALA A 104 2.83 -23.94 0.40
CA ALA A 104 4.23 -23.49 0.41
C ALA A 104 4.78 -23.29 1.83
N GLY A 105 3.96 -23.43 2.88
CA GLY A 105 4.31 -23.20 4.27
C GLY A 105 4.30 -21.72 4.65
N GLU A 106 3.70 -20.86 3.83
CA GLU A 106 3.55 -19.43 4.09
C GLU A 106 2.31 -19.20 4.95
N HIS A 107 2.44 -18.30 5.95
CA HIS A 107 1.35 -17.90 6.82
C HIS A 107 0.72 -16.60 6.33
N TRP A 108 -0.61 -16.57 6.37
CA TRP A 108 -1.42 -15.45 5.94
C TRP A 108 -2.49 -15.10 6.98
N ASP A 109 -2.45 -13.87 7.48
CA ASP A 109 -3.54 -13.31 8.28
C ASP A 109 -4.78 -13.10 7.42
N LEU A 110 -5.93 -13.55 7.89
CA LEU A 110 -7.25 -13.25 7.35
C LEU A 110 -7.86 -12.12 8.19
N HIS A 111 -7.78 -10.87 7.72
CA HIS A 111 -8.25 -9.70 8.46
C HIS A 111 -9.48 -9.08 7.81
N LEU A 112 -10.65 -9.19 8.45
CA LEU A 112 -11.94 -8.72 7.94
C LEU A 112 -12.21 -7.29 8.40
N LYS A 113 -12.16 -6.33 7.47
CA LYS A 113 -12.48 -4.91 7.71
C LYS A 113 -13.97 -4.66 7.51
N GLY A 114 -14.59 -3.89 8.40
CA GLY A 114 -16.03 -3.60 8.39
C GLY A 114 -16.84 -4.61 9.20
N ALA A 115 -16.19 -5.43 10.01
CA ALA A 115 -16.75 -6.59 10.72
C ALA A 115 -17.66 -6.24 11.90
N GLY A 116 -17.96 -4.97 12.15
CA GLY A 116 -18.80 -4.52 13.25
C GLY A 116 -18.01 -3.88 14.40
N GLN A 117 -18.72 -3.58 15.46
CA GLN A 117 -18.13 -2.91 16.63
C GLN A 117 -17.20 -3.84 17.42
N THR A 118 -16.11 -3.26 17.91
CA THR A 118 -15.14 -3.90 18.81
C THR A 118 -14.95 -3.01 20.04
N PRO A 119 -14.25 -3.46 21.09
CA PRO A 119 -13.88 -2.61 22.23
C PRO A 119 -13.08 -1.36 21.86
N TYR A 120 -12.52 -1.32 20.64
CA TYR A 120 -11.70 -0.23 20.14
C TYR A 120 -12.44 0.72 19.18
N SER A 121 -13.72 0.50 18.91
CA SER A 121 -14.53 1.32 17.98
C SER A 121 -14.79 2.73 18.48
N ARG A 122 -14.54 3.00 19.76
CA ARG A 122 -14.85 4.28 20.41
C ARG A 122 -16.33 4.64 20.20
N MET A 123 -16.63 5.67 19.39
CA MET A 123 -18.00 6.08 19.03
C MET A 123 -18.41 5.63 17.61
N GLY A 124 -17.55 4.86 16.94
CA GLY A 124 -17.79 4.35 15.59
C GLY A 124 -18.77 3.17 15.58
N ASP A 125 -19.39 2.94 14.43
CA ASP A 125 -20.30 1.81 14.18
C ASP A 125 -19.58 0.50 13.80
N GLY A 126 -18.27 0.52 13.68
CA GLY A 126 -17.47 -0.63 13.27
C GLY A 126 -17.64 -1.04 11.79
N ARG A 127 -18.34 -0.28 10.98
CA ARG A 127 -18.60 -0.58 9.58
C ARG A 127 -17.59 0.09 8.64
N ALA A 128 -17.33 -0.57 7.53
CA ALA A 128 -16.73 0.04 6.35
C ALA A 128 -17.82 0.32 5.30
N VAL A 129 -17.58 1.28 4.41
CA VAL A 129 -18.52 1.62 3.33
C VAL A 129 -18.02 1.09 1.99
N LEU A 130 -18.92 0.89 1.05
CA LEU A 130 -18.62 0.29 -0.25
C LEU A 130 -17.52 1.05 -1.00
N ARG A 131 -17.59 2.39 -1.07
CA ARG A 131 -16.61 3.19 -1.80
C ARG A 131 -15.18 3.04 -1.26
N SER A 132 -15.00 3.10 0.07
CA SER A 132 -13.67 2.95 0.65
C SER A 132 -13.14 1.53 0.54
N SER A 133 -14.02 0.52 0.62
CA SER A 133 -13.65 -0.88 0.43
C SER A 133 -13.20 -1.16 -1.00
N ILE A 134 -13.86 -0.58 -2.01
CA ILE A 134 -13.45 -0.67 -3.41
C ILE A 134 -12.10 0.02 -3.61
N ARG A 135 -11.90 1.23 -3.06
CA ARG A 135 -10.63 1.94 -3.18
C ARG A 135 -9.47 1.13 -2.59
N GLU A 136 -9.67 0.60 -1.39
CA GLU A 136 -8.65 -0.21 -0.73
C GLU A 136 -8.35 -1.50 -1.49
N PHE A 137 -9.38 -2.23 -1.96
CA PHE A 137 -9.21 -3.42 -2.79
C PHE A 137 -8.37 -3.14 -4.03
N LEU A 138 -8.73 -2.10 -4.79
CA LEU A 138 -8.02 -1.75 -6.02
C LEU A 138 -6.56 -1.38 -5.76
N ALA A 139 -6.26 -0.61 -4.70
CA ALA A 139 -4.90 -0.26 -4.34
C ALA A 139 -4.09 -1.47 -3.87
N SER A 140 -4.67 -2.29 -3.00
CA SER A 140 -4.02 -3.51 -2.47
C SER A 140 -3.61 -4.49 -3.56
N GLU A 141 -4.31 -4.50 -4.69
CA GLU A 141 -4.00 -5.38 -5.81
C GLU A 141 -3.16 -4.67 -6.90
N ALA A 142 -3.31 -3.35 -7.06
CA ALA A 142 -2.50 -2.59 -8.02
C ALA A 142 -1.03 -2.42 -7.57
N LEU A 143 -0.78 -2.18 -6.29
CA LEU A 143 0.58 -1.96 -5.80
C LEU A 143 1.49 -3.18 -5.99
N PRO A 144 1.08 -4.42 -5.61
CA PRO A 144 1.90 -5.61 -5.88
C PRO A 144 2.18 -5.83 -7.36
N ALA A 145 1.22 -5.52 -8.23
CA ALA A 145 1.41 -5.61 -9.68
C ALA A 145 2.47 -4.62 -10.20
N LEU A 146 2.66 -3.49 -9.52
CA LEU A 146 3.75 -2.53 -9.75
C LEU A 146 5.08 -2.94 -9.07
N GLY A 147 5.10 -4.05 -8.33
CA GLY A 147 6.25 -4.48 -7.54
C GLY A 147 6.42 -3.71 -6.22
N ILE A 148 5.38 -3.04 -5.73
CA ILE A 148 5.39 -2.33 -4.44
C ILE A 148 4.82 -3.26 -3.35
N PRO A 149 5.59 -3.59 -2.29
CA PRO A 149 5.10 -4.44 -1.21
C PRO A 149 3.82 -3.90 -0.58
N SER A 150 2.81 -4.76 -0.43
CA SER A 150 1.49 -4.38 0.08
C SER A 150 0.79 -5.55 0.75
N SER A 151 -0.12 -5.25 1.69
CA SER A 151 -1.21 -6.18 2.01
C SER A 151 -2.02 -6.44 0.75
N ARG A 152 -2.61 -7.64 0.67
CA ARG A 152 -3.47 -8.06 -0.41
C ARG A 152 -4.93 -7.88 0.00
N ALA A 153 -5.81 -7.82 -0.98
CA ALA A 153 -7.25 -7.84 -0.75
C ALA A 153 -7.88 -9.03 -1.47
N LEU A 154 -8.49 -9.95 -0.73
CA LEU A 154 -9.11 -11.13 -1.33
C LEU A 154 -10.42 -10.78 -2.00
N CYS A 155 -11.30 -10.07 -1.28
CA CYS A 155 -12.62 -9.72 -1.82
C CYS A 155 -13.23 -8.50 -1.13
N VAL A 156 -14.23 -7.92 -1.80
CA VAL A 156 -15.20 -6.98 -1.24
C VAL A 156 -16.58 -7.59 -1.30
N ILE A 157 -17.24 -7.67 -0.14
CA ILE A 157 -18.66 -8.07 -0.02
C ILE A 157 -19.47 -6.82 0.26
N GLY A 158 -20.34 -6.43 -0.67
CA GLY A 158 -21.29 -5.33 -0.54
C GLY A 158 -22.56 -5.77 0.19
N SER A 159 -23.35 -4.81 0.66
CA SER A 159 -24.53 -5.05 1.49
C SER A 159 -25.62 -4.00 1.26
N SER A 160 -26.84 -4.34 1.61
CA SER A 160 -27.95 -3.37 1.73
C SER A 160 -27.99 -2.66 3.10
N THR A 161 -27.13 -3.03 4.05
CA THR A 161 -27.02 -2.39 5.37
C THR A 161 -26.66 -0.91 5.23
N PRO A 162 -27.51 0.01 5.72
CA PRO A 162 -27.21 1.43 5.62
C PRO A 162 -26.16 1.87 6.65
N VAL A 163 -25.25 2.72 6.23
CA VAL A 163 -24.21 3.35 7.07
C VAL A 163 -24.31 4.87 6.88
N TRP A 164 -24.31 5.60 7.99
CA TRP A 164 -24.32 7.05 7.97
C TRP A 164 -22.90 7.60 8.09
N ARG A 165 -22.47 8.35 7.07
CA ARG A 165 -21.24 9.15 7.04
C ARG A 165 -21.64 10.61 6.77
N GLU A 166 -21.02 11.30 5.85
CA GLU A 166 -21.50 12.60 5.35
C GLU A 166 -22.86 12.46 4.65
N LYS A 167 -23.09 11.33 4.01
CA LYS A 167 -24.35 10.90 3.40
C LYS A 167 -24.70 9.47 3.83
N LYS A 168 -25.90 9.01 3.49
CA LYS A 168 -26.26 7.60 3.65
C LYS A 168 -25.52 6.79 2.58
N GLU A 169 -24.75 5.81 3.01
CA GLU A 169 -23.96 4.88 2.19
C GLU A 169 -24.32 3.43 2.51
N SER A 170 -23.83 2.49 1.71
CA SER A 170 -23.98 1.05 1.94
C SER A 170 -22.76 0.49 2.66
N ALA A 171 -22.98 -0.39 3.64
CA ALA A 171 -21.93 -1.15 4.27
C ALA A 171 -21.25 -2.08 3.28
N ALA A 172 -19.99 -2.38 3.55
CA ALA A 172 -19.25 -3.45 2.90
C ALA A 172 -18.26 -4.07 3.87
N MET A 173 -17.86 -5.32 3.59
CA MET A 173 -16.74 -5.98 4.24
C MET A 173 -15.63 -6.23 3.21
N LEU A 174 -14.39 -6.04 3.65
CA LEU A 174 -13.19 -6.29 2.86
C LEU A 174 -12.33 -7.30 3.60
N LEU A 175 -11.99 -8.42 2.97
CA LEU A 175 -11.01 -9.35 3.50
C LEU A 175 -9.61 -8.97 3.02
N ARG A 176 -8.76 -8.60 3.97
CA ARG A 176 -7.33 -8.34 3.78
C ARG A 176 -6.52 -9.58 4.05
N LEU A 177 -5.43 -9.75 3.31
CA LEU A 177 -4.39 -10.75 3.56
C LEU A 177 -3.04 -10.06 3.71
N ALA A 178 -2.28 -10.48 4.70
CA ALA A 178 -0.88 -10.11 4.87
C ALA A 178 -0.15 -11.23 5.62
N PRO A 179 1.17 -11.36 5.51
CA PRO A 179 1.92 -12.27 6.39
C PRO A 179 1.78 -11.91 7.87
N SER A 180 1.53 -10.62 8.17
CA SER A 180 1.13 -10.12 9.49
C SER A 180 0.51 -8.72 9.40
N HIS A 181 -0.46 -8.44 10.27
CA HIS A 181 -1.03 -7.10 10.49
C HIS A 181 -0.41 -6.38 11.69
N VAL A 182 0.70 -6.87 12.24
CA VAL A 182 1.45 -6.16 13.27
C VAL A 182 2.04 -4.86 12.71
N ARG A 183 1.77 -3.75 13.40
CA ARG A 183 2.14 -2.39 13.04
C ARG A 183 3.02 -1.75 14.12
N PHE A 184 3.67 -0.64 13.82
CA PHE A 184 4.49 0.09 14.80
C PHE A 184 3.70 0.42 16.05
N GLY A 185 2.42 0.75 15.90
CA GLY A 185 1.52 1.08 17.00
C GLY A 185 1.33 -0.01 18.04
N HIS A 186 1.53 -1.30 17.73
CA HIS A 186 1.54 -2.36 18.73
C HIS A 186 2.70 -2.21 19.72
N PHE A 187 3.90 -1.90 19.22
CA PHE A 187 5.08 -1.66 20.04
C PHE A 187 4.93 -0.39 20.88
N GLU A 188 4.38 0.68 20.29
CA GLU A 188 4.11 1.93 20.99
C GLU A 188 3.12 1.72 22.15
N TYR A 189 2.06 0.92 21.93
CA TYR A 189 1.07 0.63 22.96
C TYR A 189 1.73 0.03 24.20
N PHE A 190 2.49 -1.05 24.05
CA PHE A 190 3.13 -1.72 25.19
C PHE A 190 4.23 -0.86 25.84
N TYR A 191 4.95 -0.06 25.05
CA TYR A 191 5.94 0.87 25.57
C TYR A 191 5.30 1.96 26.45
N TYR A 192 4.31 2.69 25.94
CA TYR A 192 3.69 3.81 26.65
C TYR A 192 2.80 3.38 27.80
N THR A 193 2.26 2.17 27.76
CA THR A 193 1.53 1.56 28.88
C THR A 193 2.45 0.86 29.89
N ARG A 194 3.79 0.88 29.66
CA ARG A 194 4.82 0.26 30.52
C ARG A 194 4.66 -1.25 30.68
N GLN A 195 4.11 -1.92 29.70
CA GLN A 195 3.96 -3.37 29.63
C GLN A 195 5.17 -3.98 28.92
N HIS A 196 6.36 -3.87 29.54
CA HIS A 196 7.62 -4.24 28.87
C HIS A 196 7.78 -5.75 28.67
N ASP A 197 7.13 -6.59 29.47
CA ASP A 197 7.12 -8.04 29.26
C ASP A 197 6.33 -8.41 28.01
N GLN A 198 5.17 -7.77 27.79
CA GLN A 198 4.37 -7.92 26.57
C GLN A 198 5.09 -7.34 25.35
N LEU A 199 5.77 -6.22 25.51
CA LEU A 199 6.64 -5.66 24.45
C LEU A 199 7.69 -6.67 24.01
N LYS A 200 8.37 -7.32 24.97
CA LYS A 200 9.35 -8.36 24.69
C LYS A 200 8.72 -9.59 24.03
N GLN A 201 7.54 -10.00 24.50
CA GLN A 201 6.81 -11.13 23.90
C GLN A 201 6.40 -10.83 22.45
N LEU A 202 5.91 -9.61 22.17
CA LEU A 202 5.61 -9.16 20.79
C LEU A 202 6.86 -9.15 19.92
N ALA A 203 7.96 -8.58 20.43
CA ALA A 203 9.22 -8.51 19.67
C ALA A 203 9.77 -9.92 19.36
N ALA A 204 9.67 -10.86 20.31
CA ALA A 204 10.06 -12.25 20.09
C ALA A 204 9.18 -12.93 19.03
N PHE A 205 7.85 -12.74 19.10
CA PHE A 205 6.90 -13.24 18.11
C PHE A 205 7.22 -12.73 16.69
N VAL A 206 7.37 -11.42 16.55
CA VAL A 206 7.68 -10.81 15.25
C VAL A 206 9.03 -11.28 14.71
N GLN A 207 10.04 -11.38 15.57
CA GLN A 207 11.37 -11.86 15.19
C GLN A 207 11.33 -13.32 14.72
N GLU A 208 10.71 -14.21 15.50
CA GLU A 208 10.62 -15.64 15.19
C GLU A 208 9.93 -15.91 13.87
N HIS A 209 8.81 -15.22 13.63
CA HIS A 209 7.93 -15.55 12.49
C HIS A 209 8.20 -14.73 11.23
N HIS A 210 8.82 -13.55 11.34
CA HIS A 210 8.96 -12.63 10.20
C HIS A 210 10.38 -12.13 9.95
N PHE A 211 11.31 -12.37 10.91
CA PHE A 211 12.69 -11.97 10.86
C PHE A 211 13.62 -13.08 11.37
N ALA A 212 13.31 -14.33 11.02
CA ALA A 212 14.03 -15.51 11.51
C ALA A 212 15.54 -15.46 11.23
N ASP A 213 15.97 -14.81 10.14
CA ASP A 213 17.39 -14.63 9.81
C ASP A 213 18.14 -13.82 10.89
N CYS A 214 17.42 -13.01 11.67
CA CYS A 214 18.01 -12.24 12.77
C CYS A 214 18.32 -13.10 13.99
N ASN A 215 17.79 -14.32 14.11
CA ASN A 215 17.99 -15.20 15.27
C ASN A 215 19.45 -15.57 15.48
N ALA A 216 20.25 -15.62 14.41
CA ALA A 216 21.67 -15.94 14.46
C ALA A 216 22.56 -14.73 14.84
N ALA A 217 22.01 -13.52 14.91
CA ALA A 217 22.77 -12.33 15.25
C ALA A 217 23.11 -12.31 16.75
N GLU A 218 24.24 -11.70 17.11
CA GLU A 218 24.63 -11.49 18.52
C GLU A 218 23.56 -10.67 19.29
N ARG A 219 22.92 -9.72 18.60
CA ARG A 219 21.84 -8.85 19.12
C ARG A 219 20.62 -8.91 18.24
N PRO A 220 19.77 -9.92 18.40
CA PRO A 220 18.70 -10.23 17.46
C PRO A 220 17.67 -9.10 17.27
N TYR A 221 17.25 -8.41 18.35
CA TYR A 221 16.27 -7.32 18.25
C TYR A 221 16.84 -6.07 17.54
N ALA A 222 18.16 -5.79 17.73
CA ALA A 222 18.82 -4.72 16.99
C ALA A 222 18.89 -5.05 15.49
N ALA A 223 19.23 -6.31 15.15
CA ALA A 223 19.22 -6.79 13.77
C ALA A 223 17.83 -6.74 13.13
N MET A 224 16.79 -7.14 13.88
CA MET A 224 15.39 -7.01 13.44
C MET A 224 15.03 -5.55 13.14
N PHE A 225 15.32 -4.63 14.06
CA PHE A 225 15.03 -3.21 13.83
C PHE A 225 15.75 -2.65 12.61
N ARG A 226 17.02 -3.03 12.41
CA ARG A 226 17.78 -2.68 11.21
C ARG A 226 17.07 -3.16 9.94
N GLN A 227 16.62 -4.41 9.87
CA GLN A 227 15.86 -4.90 8.72
C GLN A 227 14.54 -4.16 8.52
N VAL A 228 13.84 -3.76 9.59
CA VAL A 228 12.65 -2.91 9.50
C VAL A 228 12.99 -1.58 8.83
N VAL A 229 14.11 -0.95 9.19
CA VAL A 229 14.59 0.29 8.55
C VAL A 229 14.90 0.06 7.07
N GLU A 230 15.61 -0.99 6.73
CA GLU A 230 15.98 -1.36 5.34
C GLU A 230 14.72 -1.57 4.47
N ARG A 231 13.75 -2.38 4.94
CA ARG A 231 12.49 -2.64 4.22
C ARG A 231 11.66 -1.37 4.03
N ASN A 232 11.60 -0.49 5.04
CA ASN A 232 10.87 0.77 4.92
C ASN A 232 11.58 1.76 3.97
N ALA A 233 12.90 1.81 3.95
CA ALA A 233 13.64 2.64 3.01
C ALA A 233 13.33 2.23 1.55
N GLU A 234 13.32 0.93 1.27
CA GLU A 234 12.94 0.41 -0.04
C GLU A 234 11.47 0.71 -0.39
N LEU A 235 10.53 0.49 0.56
CA LEU A 235 9.11 0.76 0.35
C LEU A 235 8.86 2.22 -0.03
N ILE A 236 9.43 3.16 0.73
CA ILE A 236 9.26 4.59 0.48
C ILE A 236 9.91 5.01 -0.85
N ALA A 237 11.05 4.41 -1.21
CA ALA A 237 11.66 4.64 -2.51
C ALA A 237 10.75 4.22 -3.67
N ARG A 238 10.05 3.09 -3.53
CA ARG A 238 9.07 2.62 -4.52
C ARG A 238 7.85 3.55 -4.60
N TRP A 239 7.29 4.00 -3.45
CA TRP A 239 6.20 4.98 -3.45
C TRP A 239 6.59 6.25 -4.20
N GLN A 240 7.76 6.81 -3.88
CA GLN A 240 8.25 8.04 -4.54
C GLN A 240 8.51 7.81 -6.05
N ALA A 241 9.11 6.69 -6.42
CA ALA A 241 9.42 6.41 -7.81
C ALA A 241 8.17 6.20 -8.68
N TYR A 242 7.10 5.63 -8.14
CA TYR A 242 5.85 5.39 -8.87
C TYR A 242 4.78 6.48 -8.67
N GLY A 243 5.09 7.53 -7.91
CA GLY A 243 4.15 8.64 -7.67
C GLY A 243 2.99 8.26 -6.76
N PHE A 244 3.18 7.30 -5.85
CA PHE A 244 2.16 6.92 -4.87
C PHE A 244 2.25 7.78 -3.62
N CYS A 245 1.15 8.46 -3.28
CA CYS A 245 0.97 9.22 -2.05
C CYS A 245 0.00 8.47 -1.13
N HIS A 246 0.48 8.01 0.04
CA HIS A 246 -0.32 7.26 1.00
C HIS A 246 -1.35 8.14 1.71
N GLY A 247 -1.00 9.36 2.04
CA GLY A 247 -1.87 10.39 2.62
C GLY A 247 -2.19 10.26 4.10
N VAL A 248 -1.88 9.14 4.76
CA VAL A 248 -2.11 8.93 6.21
C VAL A 248 -0.99 8.07 6.79
N MET A 249 0.19 8.64 6.92
CA MET A 249 1.37 7.94 7.46
C MET A 249 1.47 8.07 8.98
N ASN A 250 0.40 7.72 9.69
CA ASN A 250 0.42 7.55 11.13
C ASN A 250 1.26 6.31 11.49
N THR A 251 1.78 6.21 12.71
CA THR A 251 2.54 5.01 13.14
C THR A 251 1.67 3.77 13.25
N ASP A 252 0.36 3.94 13.49
CA ASP A 252 -0.63 2.86 13.42
C ASP A 252 -0.95 2.40 11.99
N ASN A 253 -0.47 3.12 10.96
CA ASN A 253 -0.57 2.74 9.55
C ASN A 253 0.79 2.32 8.96
N MET A 254 1.77 1.99 9.80
CA MET A 254 3.08 1.50 9.38
C MET A 254 3.25 0.04 9.77
N SER A 255 3.35 -0.83 8.76
CA SER A 255 3.60 -2.26 8.97
C SER A 255 5.02 -2.52 9.47
N ILE A 256 5.17 -3.41 10.44
CA ILE A 256 6.49 -3.90 10.88
C ILE A 256 7.24 -4.62 9.76
N LEU A 257 6.54 -5.12 8.76
CA LEU A 257 7.10 -5.85 7.63
C LEU A 257 7.61 -4.95 6.51
N GLY A 258 7.37 -3.63 6.56
CA GLY A 258 7.68 -2.71 5.47
C GLY A 258 6.80 -2.95 4.24
N ILE A 259 5.51 -3.20 4.45
CA ILE A 259 4.50 -3.32 3.39
C ILE A 259 3.49 -2.18 3.52
N THR A 260 2.89 -1.78 2.41
CA THR A 260 1.79 -0.80 2.39
C THR A 260 0.50 -1.44 2.90
N PHE A 261 -0.20 -0.79 3.82
CA PHE A 261 -1.54 -1.20 4.24
C PHE A 261 -2.34 -0.03 4.85
N ASP A 262 -3.61 -0.27 5.24
CA ASP A 262 -4.52 0.74 5.76
C ASP A 262 -4.76 1.91 4.80
N TYR A 263 -5.21 1.57 3.60
CA TYR A 263 -5.52 2.51 2.55
C TYR A 263 -6.71 3.40 2.91
N GLY A 264 -6.44 4.69 2.97
CA GLY A 264 -7.42 5.76 3.16
C GLY A 264 -7.47 6.67 1.92
N PRO A 265 -7.26 7.97 2.10
CA PRO A 265 -7.27 8.95 1.01
C PRO A 265 -5.96 8.97 0.21
N TYR A 266 -5.46 7.81 -0.18
CA TYR A 266 -4.26 7.70 -1.04
C TYR A 266 -4.54 8.23 -2.46
N ALA A 267 -3.47 8.53 -3.19
CA ALA A 267 -3.52 8.83 -4.62
C ALA A 267 -2.26 8.38 -5.34
N PHE A 268 -2.37 8.07 -6.64
CA PHE A 268 -1.25 8.18 -7.56
C PHE A 268 -1.26 9.58 -8.15
N LEU A 269 -0.07 10.19 -8.29
CA LEU A 269 0.04 11.49 -8.94
C LEU A 269 -0.47 11.41 -10.38
N ASP A 270 -1.33 12.34 -10.75
CA ASP A 270 -1.65 12.63 -12.13
C ASP A 270 -0.52 13.50 -12.71
N ASP A 271 -0.59 14.81 -12.52
CA ASP A 271 0.53 15.69 -12.81
C ASP A 271 1.58 15.62 -11.67
N PHE A 272 2.87 15.74 -12.00
CA PHE A 272 3.89 15.75 -10.96
C PHE A 272 3.78 16.99 -10.09
N ASP A 273 3.48 16.76 -8.83
CA ASP A 273 3.48 17.78 -7.78
C ASP A 273 4.11 17.24 -6.50
N ALA A 274 5.29 17.74 -6.17
CA ALA A 274 6.02 17.36 -4.95
C ALA A 274 5.24 17.71 -3.68
N ASN A 275 4.36 18.72 -3.72
CA ASN A 275 3.55 19.17 -2.59
C ASN A 275 2.14 18.58 -2.59
N HIS A 276 1.86 17.60 -3.45
CA HIS A 276 0.53 16.99 -3.55
C HIS A 276 0.04 16.47 -2.20
N ILE A 277 -1.13 16.94 -1.79
CA ILE A 277 -1.85 16.50 -0.59
C ILE A 277 -3.08 15.72 -1.06
N CYS A 278 -3.08 14.40 -0.90
CA CYS A 278 -4.21 13.57 -1.31
C CYS A 278 -5.29 13.42 -0.22
N ASN A 279 -4.99 13.80 1.01
CA ASN A 279 -5.88 13.73 2.15
C ASN A 279 -6.47 15.11 2.45
N HIS A 280 -7.76 15.31 2.16
CA HIS A 280 -8.45 16.59 2.42
C HIS A 280 -8.39 17.02 3.91
N SER A 281 -8.22 16.08 4.85
CA SER A 281 -8.10 16.37 6.28
C SER A 281 -6.68 16.77 6.72
N ASP A 282 -5.71 16.78 5.80
CA ASP A 282 -4.32 17.14 6.08
C ASP A 282 -4.02 18.61 5.70
N ASP A 283 -4.63 19.55 6.43
CA ASP A 283 -4.51 20.98 6.15
C ASP A 283 -3.07 21.49 6.15
N ALA A 284 -2.19 20.85 6.91
CA ALA A 284 -0.77 21.25 7.04
C ALA A 284 0.16 20.56 6.04
N GLY A 285 -0.34 19.63 5.22
CA GLY A 285 0.46 18.83 4.29
C GLY A 285 1.52 17.94 4.96
N ARG A 286 1.24 17.50 6.20
CA ARG A 286 2.15 16.61 6.93
C ARG A 286 2.47 15.36 6.13
N TYR A 287 1.49 14.81 5.44
CA TYR A 287 1.60 13.58 4.65
C TYR A 287 1.59 13.86 3.14
N SER A 288 2.00 15.07 2.72
CA SER A 288 2.17 15.38 1.29
C SER A 288 3.22 14.47 0.66
N PHE A 289 3.20 14.37 -0.66
CA PHE A 289 4.04 13.44 -1.42
C PHE A 289 5.53 13.54 -1.07
N SER A 290 6.11 14.74 -1.06
CA SER A 290 7.53 14.93 -0.70
C SER A 290 7.82 14.68 0.78
N ASN A 291 6.83 14.87 1.66
CA ASN A 291 6.99 14.65 3.08
C ASN A 291 6.96 13.17 3.49
N GLN A 292 6.62 12.26 2.60
CA GLN A 292 6.59 10.81 2.92
C GLN A 292 7.96 10.32 3.42
N VAL A 293 9.06 10.84 2.87
CA VAL A 293 10.42 10.44 3.25
C VAL A 293 10.76 10.86 4.68
N PRO A 294 10.69 12.16 5.07
CA PRO A 294 10.98 12.57 6.45
C PRO A 294 9.97 12.00 7.46
N ILE A 295 8.72 11.80 7.07
CA ILE A 295 7.71 11.20 7.96
C ILE A 295 7.97 9.71 8.20
N ALA A 296 8.39 8.95 7.20
CA ALA A 296 8.79 7.56 7.39
C ALA A 296 9.99 7.44 8.35
N HIS A 297 11.00 8.28 8.21
CA HIS A 297 12.11 8.36 9.16
C HIS A 297 11.65 8.71 10.59
N TRP A 298 10.72 9.67 10.72
CA TRP A 298 10.13 10.03 12.00
C TRP A 298 9.35 8.86 12.64
N ASN A 299 8.57 8.11 11.84
CA ASN A 299 7.84 6.94 12.30
C ASN A 299 8.79 5.81 12.76
N LEU A 300 9.88 5.60 12.05
CA LEU A 300 10.95 4.67 12.46
C LEU A 300 11.61 5.11 13.77
N ALA A 301 11.77 6.43 14.00
CA ALA A 301 12.28 6.94 15.28
C ALA A 301 11.28 6.70 16.42
N ALA A 302 9.97 6.81 16.18
CA ALA A 302 8.93 6.47 17.16
C ALA A 302 8.97 4.95 17.52
N LEU A 303 9.14 4.08 16.53
CA LEU A 303 9.34 2.65 16.76
C LEU A 303 10.64 2.39 17.53
N ALA A 304 11.75 3.05 17.16
CA ALA A 304 13.03 2.94 17.88
C ALA A 304 12.87 3.30 19.36
N GLN A 305 12.14 4.40 19.65
CA GLN A 305 11.83 4.77 21.04
C GLN A 305 11.06 3.66 21.76
N ALA A 306 10.07 3.04 21.11
CA ALA A 306 9.32 1.94 21.71
C ALA A 306 10.19 0.70 21.98
N LEU A 307 11.27 0.51 21.23
CA LEU A 307 12.21 -0.62 21.38
C LEU A 307 13.34 -0.36 22.39
N THR A 308 13.45 0.84 22.98
CA THR A 308 14.52 1.16 23.96
C THR A 308 14.59 0.24 25.20
N PRO A 309 13.49 -0.41 25.66
CA PRO A 309 13.60 -1.42 26.71
C PRO A 309 14.32 -2.73 26.28
N LEU A 310 14.48 -2.97 24.96
CA LEU A 310 15.00 -4.22 24.40
C LEU A 310 16.32 -4.05 23.67
N VAL A 311 16.64 -2.83 23.19
CA VAL A 311 17.78 -2.52 22.33
C VAL A 311 18.48 -1.26 22.83
N GLU A 312 19.82 -1.28 22.82
CA GLU A 312 20.62 -0.13 23.20
C GLU A 312 20.40 1.07 22.25
N VAL A 313 20.33 2.28 22.83
CA VAL A 313 20.01 3.51 22.09
C VAL A 313 20.98 3.78 20.94
N ASP A 314 22.26 3.50 21.12
CA ASP A 314 23.28 3.74 20.08
C ASP A 314 23.11 2.80 18.88
N GLU A 315 22.63 1.57 19.09
CA GLU A 315 22.33 0.63 18.01
C GLU A 315 21.07 1.03 17.23
N LEU A 316 20.04 1.54 17.94
CA LEU A 316 18.84 2.07 17.32
C LEU A 316 19.17 3.29 16.45
N ARG A 317 19.99 4.22 16.96
CA ARG A 317 20.47 5.37 16.19
C ARG A 317 21.26 4.97 14.96
N ALA A 318 22.24 4.08 15.13
CA ALA A 318 23.02 3.58 14.01
C ALA A 318 22.16 2.96 12.90
N SER A 319 21.07 2.27 13.27
CA SER A 319 20.12 1.72 12.31
C SER A 319 19.28 2.82 11.63
N LEU A 320 18.82 3.82 12.37
CA LEU A 320 18.07 4.95 11.81
C LEU A 320 18.91 5.76 10.81
N ASP A 321 20.21 5.94 11.07
CA ASP A 321 21.11 6.68 10.18
C ASP A 321 21.27 6.00 8.82
N LEU A 322 20.94 4.72 8.69
CA LEU A 322 20.95 3.98 7.41
C LEU A 322 19.75 4.33 6.52
N PHE A 323 18.64 4.82 7.07
CA PHE A 323 17.39 5.02 6.32
C PHE A 323 17.59 5.90 5.08
N LEU A 324 18.12 7.10 5.25
CA LEU A 324 18.22 8.05 4.15
C LEU A 324 19.19 7.61 3.04
N PRO A 325 20.41 7.11 3.35
CA PRO A 325 21.30 6.55 2.32
C PRO A 325 20.68 5.39 1.54
N LEU A 326 19.99 4.47 2.23
CA LEU A 326 19.33 3.33 1.59
C LEU A 326 18.17 3.78 0.71
N TYR A 327 17.32 4.67 1.23
CA TYR A 327 16.24 5.29 0.44
C TYR A 327 16.79 5.92 -0.84
N GLN A 328 17.83 6.76 -0.74
CA GLN A 328 18.43 7.44 -1.88
C GLN A 328 18.98 6.45 -2.92
N ALA A 329 19.65 5.39 -2.46
CA ALA A 329 20.17 4.35 -3.35
C ALA A 329 19.05 3.62 -4.12
N HIS A 330 18.01 3.16 -3.40
CA HIS A 330 16.86 2.49 -4.00
C HIS A 330 16.08 3.41 -4.96
N TYR A 331 15.82 4.64 -4.53
CA TYR A 331 15.09 5.61 -5.34
C TYR A 331 15.83 5.94 -6.64
N LEU A 332 17.13 6.21 -6.57
CA LEU A 332 17.93 6.54 -7.75
C LEU A 332 18.03 5.35 -8.70
N ASP A 333 18.15 4.12 -8.19
CA ASP A 333 18.14 2.93 -9.03
C ASP A 333 16.80 2.77 -9.79
N LEU A 334 15.67 2.94 -9.10
CA LEU A 334 14.35 2.89 -9.72
C LEU A 334 14.19 3.98 -10.79
N MET A 335 14.60 5.21 -10.50
CA MET A 335 14.49 6.33 -11.44
C MET A 335 15.39 6.13 -12.67
N ARG A 336 16.59 5.59 -12.51
CA ARG A 336 17.45 5.19 -13.65
C ARG A 336 16.74 4.18 -14.54
N ARG A 337 16.19 3.11 -13.96
CA ARG A 337 15.45 2.09 -14.75
C ARG A 337 14.27 2.72 -15.49
N ARG A 338 13.54 3.63 -14.86
CA ARG A 338 12.43 4.37 -15.50
C ARG A 338 12.89 5.23 -16.66
N LEU A 339 14.10 5.79 -16.57
CA LEU A 339 14.76 6.52 -17.68
C LEU A 339 15.43 5.60 -18.72
N GLY A 340 15.38 4.28 -18.52
CA GLY A 340 16.01 3.31 -19.43
C GLY A 340 17.52 3.20 -19.26
N LEU A 341 18.08 3.73 -18.16
CA LEU A 341 19.50 3.67 -17.82
C LEU A 341 19.78 2.41 -17.00
N GLY A 342 20.70 1.56 -17.47
CA GLY A 342 21.03 0.29 -16.81
C GLY A 342 22.30 0.35 -15.95
N VAL A 343 23.17 1.32 -16.20
CA VAL A 343 24.46 1.48 -15.49
C VAL A 343 24.42 2.79 -14.69
N ALA A 344 24.91 2.76 -13.45
CA ALA A 344 24.98 3.96 -12.61
C ALA A 344 26.10 4.92 -13.08
N ALA A 345 25.81 6.22 -13.11
CA ALA A 345 26.78 7.27 -13.36
C ALA A 345 26.64 8.42 -12.36
N GLU A 346 27.72 9.17 -12.17
CA GLU A 346 27.82 10.22 -11.14
C GLU A 346 26.73 11.30 -11.28
N ASN A 347 26.37 11.64 -12.52
CA ASN A 347 25.41 12.72 -12.81
C ASN A 347 23.94 12.26 -12.84
N ASP A 348 23.63 10.99 -12.61
CA ASP A 348 22.26 10.47 -12.71
C ASP A 348 21.31 11.14 -11.72
N GLN A 349 21.79 11.44 -10.51
CA GLN A 349 20.97 12.14 -9.51
C GLN A 349 20.59 13.56 -9.97
N ALA A 350 21.51 14.30 -10.53
CA ALA A 350 21.24 15.65 -11.05
C ALA A 350 20.26 15.57 -12.23
N LEU A 351 20.42 14.62 -13.13
CA LEU A 351 19.54 14.39 -14.28
C LEU A 351 18.09 14.11 -13.84
N VAL A 352 17.89 13.28 -12.82
CA VAL A 352 16.57 12.99 -12.24
C VAL A 352 15.97 14.22 -11.57
N GLN A 353 16.74 14.93 -10.75
CA GLN A 353 16.26 16.12 -10.03
C GLN A 353 15.85 17.25 -10.98
N GLU A 354 16.63 17.50 -12.02
CA GLU A 354 16.30 18.48 -13.04
C GLU A 354 15.01 18.12 -13.78
N LEU A 355 14.83 16.85 -14.17
CA LEU A 355 13.58 16.41 -14.79
C LEU A 355 12.38 16.71 -13.90
N LEU A 356 12.40 16.28 -12.66
CA LEU A 356 11.29 16.46 -11.72
C LEU A 356 10.98 17.95 -11.49
N GLN A 357 12.01 18.78 -11.41
CA GLN A 357 11.84 20.24 -11.32
C GLN A 357 11.13 20.82 -12.56
N ARG A 358 11.45 20.34 -13.77
CA ARG A 358 10.78 20.78 -15.00
C ARG A 358 9.33 20.28 -15.06
N MET A 359 9.09 19.03 -14.66
CA MET A 359 7.73 18.46 -14.58
C MET A 359 6.86 19.26 -13.60
N GLN A 360 7.36 19.60 -12.42
CA GLN A 360 6.68 20.44 -11.43
C GLN A 360 6.26 21.80 -12.01
N GLY A 361 7.16 22.45 -12.73
CA GLY A 361 6.91 23.78 -13.32
C GLY A 361 5.94 23.77 -14.49
N SER A 362 5.60 22.60 -15.03
CA SER A 362 4.78 22.45 -16.24
C SER A 362 3.54 21.58 -16.06
N ALA A 363 3.29 21.06 -14.84
CA ALA A 363 2.20 20.13 -14.54
C ALA A 363 2.16 18.94 -15.53
N VAL A 364 3.33 18.29 -15.71
CA VAL A 364 3.47 17.15 -16.64
C VAL A 364 2.94 15.89 -15.97
N ASP A 365 2.14 15.12 -16.70
CA ASP A 365 1.64 13.82 -16.22
C ASP A 365 2.79 12.89 -15.88
N TYR A 366 2.87 12.47 -14.63
CA TYR A 366 4.03 11.75 -14.10
C TYR A 366 4.21 10.37 -14.73
N SER A 367 3.15 9.60 -14.79
CA SER A 367 3.23 8.21 -15.29
C SER A 367 3.34 8.15 -16.80
N LEU A 368 2.56 8.98 -17.50
CA LEU A 368 2.56 9.02 -18.96
C LEU A 368 3.90 9.48 -19.54
N PHE A 369 4.56 10.46 -18.90
CA PHE A 369 5.87 10.92 -19.32
C PHE A 369 6.88 9.77 -19.47
N PHE A 370 7.06 8.99 -18.40
CA PHE A 370 8.03 7.89 -18.42
C PHE A 370 7.64 6.78 -19.39
N ARG A 371 6.35 6.50 -19.55
CA ARG A 371 5.88 5.52 -20.53
C ARG A 371 6.18 5.99 -21.95
N GLN A 372 5.81 7.21 -22.30
CA GLN A 372 6.02 7.81 -23.63
C GLN A 372 7.51 7.96 -23.97
N LEU A 373 8.35 8.27 -22.97
CA LEU A 373 9.81 8.33 -23.17
C LEU A 373 10.40 6.99 -23.63
N GLY A 374 9.72 5.87 -23.34
CA GLY A 374 10.09 4.52 -23.77
C GLY A 374 9.46 4.05 -25.08
N GLU A 375 8.48 4.76 -25.67
CA GLU A 375 7.73 4.27 -26.82
C GLU A 375 8.54 4.30 -28.12
N GLU A 376 9.36 5.32 -28.30
CA GLU A 376 10.13 5.56 -29.52
C GLU A 376 11.64 5.71 -29.27
N THR A 377 12.39 6.08 -30.29
CA THR A 377 13.79 6.50 -30.10
C THR A 377 13.84 7.73 -29.19
N PRO A 378 14.94 7.95 -28.44
CA PRO A 378 15.06 9.11 -27.57
C PRO A 378 14.76 10.43 -28.29
N GLU A 379 15.22 10.60 -29.53
CA GLU A 379 15.04 11.83 -30.32
C GLU A 379 13.56 12.10 -30.60
N ARG A 380 12.81 11.07 -31.01
CA ARG A 380 11.38 11.20 -31.33
C ARG A 380 10.52 11.37 -30.07
N ALA A 381 10.79 10.55 -29.06
CA ALA A 381 10.08 10.64 -27.79
C ALA A 381 10.26 12.04 -27.15
N LEU A 382 11.48 12.56 -27.12
CA LEU A 382 11.77 13.89 -26.59
C LEU A 382 11.13 15.01 -27.42
N ALA A 383 11.08 14.86 -28.76
CA ALA A 383 10.41 15.84 -29.62
C ALA A 383 8.89 15.91 -29.35
N SER A 384 8.24 14.77 -29.11
CA SER A 384 6.80 14.73 -28.78
C SER A 384 6.52 15.23 -27.36
N LEU A 385 7.35 14.90 -26.39
CA LEU A 385 7.21 15.30 -24.98
C LEU A 385 7.49 16.79 -24.75
N ARG A 386 8.25 17.44 -25.65
CA ARG A 386 8.63 18.85 -25.54
C ARG A 386 7.43 19.79 -25.35
N ASP A 387 6.31 19.48 -25.99
CA ASP A 387 5.13 20.32 -25.96
C ASP A 387 4.36 20.24 -24.63
N ASP A 388 4.65 19.26 -23.77
CA ASP A 388 4.12 19.17 -22.42
C ASP A 388 4.82 20.15 -21.43
N PHE A 389 5.93 20.78 -21.85
CA PHE A 389 6.70 21.69 -20.99
C PHE A 389 6.47 23.16 -21.34
N VAL A 390 6.19 23.97 -20.31
CA VAL A 390 6.02 25.42 -20.45
C VAL A 390 7.35 26.08 -20.83
N ASP A 391 8.44 25.74 -20.11
CA ASP A 391 9.80 26.18 -20.44
C ASP A 391 10.48 25.15 -21.36
N ARG A 392 10.22 25.30 -22.65
CA ARG A 392 10.75 24.41 -23.68
C ARG A 392 12.27 24.47 -23.80
N GLU A 393 12.89 25.63 -23.57
CA GLU A 393 14.35 25.76 -23.64
C GLU A 393 15.03 25.03 -22.47
N ALA A 394 14.44 25.09 -21.27
CA ALA A 394 14.93 24.34 -20.13
C ALA A 394 14.75 22.83 -20.35
N PHE A 395 13.64 22.41 -20.95
CA PHE A 395 13.45 21.00 -21.34
C PHE A 395 14.48 20.58 -22.39
N ASP A 396 14.75 21.38 -23.40
CA ASP A 396 15.74 21.07 -24.46
C ASP A 396 17.14 20.85 -23.87
N ARG A 397 17.54 21.64 -22.85
CA ARG A 397 18.82 21.46 -22.15
C ARG A 397 18.86 20.11 -21.40
N TRP A 398 17.80 19.78 -20.71
CA TRP A 398 17.68 18.49 -20.04
C TRP A 398 17.68 17.33 -21.03
N ALA A 399 16.93 17.46 -22.11
CA ALA A 399 16.82 16.45 -23.16
C ALA A 399 18.18 16.16 -23.83
N GLU A 400 19.01 17.20 -24.01
CA GLU A 400 20.38 17.07 -24.53
C GLU A 400 21.29 16.31 -23.53
N ALA A 401 21.19 16.63 -22.22
CA ALA A 401 21.93 15.91 -21.20
C ALA A 401 21.50 14.44 -21.11
N TYR A 402 20.20 14.18 -21.20
CA TYR A 402 19.64 12.81 -21.21
C TYR A 402 20.09 12.03 -22.44
N ARG A 403 20.06 12.60 -23.66
CA ARG A 403 20.55 11.94 -24.87
C ARG A 403 22.01 11.53 -24.75
N ARG A 404 22.86 12.47 -24.34
CA ARG A 404 24.29 12.18 -24.09
C ARG A 404 24.48 11.03 -23.11
N ARG A 405 23.71 11.04 -22.02
CA ARG A 405 23.77 9.97 -21.02
C ARG A 405 23.36 8.60 -21.59
N VAL A 406 22.35 8.55 -22.46
CA VAL A 406 21.94 7.31 -23.15
C VAL A 406 23.00 6.86 -24.16
N GLU A 407 23.60 7.80 -24.92
CA GLU A 407 24.68 7.51 -25.86
C GLU A 407 25.95 6.98 -25.19
N GLU A 408 26.33 7.56 -24.04
CA GLU A 408 27.47 7.10 -23.23
C GLU A 408 27.28 5.67 -22.71
N GLU A 409 26.06 5.28 -22.34
CA GLU A 409 25.75 3.91 -21.93
C GLU A 409 25.80 2.96 -23.12
N GLY A 410 25.41 3.42 -24.31
CA GLY A 410 25.31 2.60 -25.50
C GLY A 410 24.19 1.56 -25.43
N GLY A 411 24.28 0.56 -26.28
CA GLY A 411 23.35 -0.57 -26.28
C GLY A 411 22.27 -0.49 -27.36
N ASP A 412 21.45 -1.53 -27.40
CA ASP A 412 20.40 -1.70 -28.39
C ASP A 412 19.11 -0.97 -27.94
N GLN A 413 18.59 -0.18 -28.85
CA GLN A 413 17.38 0.62 -28.68
C GLN A 413 16.16 -0.22 -28.28
N GLU A 414 15.95 -1.36 -28.92
CA GLU A 414 14.81 -2.22 -28.63
C GLU A 414 14.92 -2.87 -27.25
N SER A 415 16.12 -3.23 -26.84
CA SER A 415 16.38 -3.72 -25.48
C SER A 415 16.12 -2.63 -24.42
N ARG A 416 16.51 -1.37 -24.71
CA ARG A 416 16.19 -0.23 -23.85
C ARG A 416 14.67 -0.04 -23.73
N ARG A 417 13.94 -0.02 -24.84
CA ARG A 417 12.48 0.10 -24.87
C ARG A 417 11.82 -0.98 -24.02
N ARG A 418 12.20 -2.25 -24.21
CA ARG A 418 11.66 -3.37 -23.41
C ARG A 418 11.91 -3.20 -21.91
N ARG A 419 13.12 -2.79 -21.52
CA ARG A 419 13.44 -2.50 -20.10
C ARG A 419 12.57 -1.38 -19.54
N MET A 420 12.37 -0.29 -20.29
CA MET A 420 11.52 0.82 -19.87
C MET A 420 10.05 0.41 -19.74
N HIS A 421 9.51 -0.34 -20.69
CA HIS A 421 8.14 -0.83 -20.64
C HIS A 421 7.89 -1.77 -19.46
N ALA A 422 8.89 -2.55 -19.04
CA ALA A 422 8.79 -3.45 -17.89
C ALA A 422 8.74 -2.72 -16.52
N VAL A 423 9.07 -1.42 -16.47
CA VAL A 423 9.11 -0.64 -15.22
C VAL A 423 8.28 0.64 -15.27
N ASN A 424 7.80 1.06 -16.44
CA ASN A 424 6.92 2.22 -16.61
C ASN A 424 5.51 1.73 -16.92
N PRO A 425 4.57 1.82 -15.98
CA PRO A 425 3.23 1.29 -16.19
C PRO A 425 2.47 2.06 -17.27
N LEU A 426 1.68 1.34 -18.03
CA LEU A 426 0.69 1.89 -18.95
C LEU A 426 -0.60 2.24 -18.22
N TYR A 427 -0.93 1.46 -17.18
CA TYR A 427 -2.14 1.62 -16.37
C TYR A 427 -1.78 1.96 -14.93
N VAL A 428 -2.37 3.02 -14.39
CA VAL A 428 -2.19 3.48 -13.01
C VAL A 428 -3.56 3.69 -12.39
N LEU A 429 -3.71 3.38 -11.11
CA LEU A 429 -4.96 3.59 -10.38
C LEU A 429 -5.19 5.08 -10.11
N ARG A 430 -5.72 5.78 -11.10
CA ARG A 430 -6.08 7.19 -10.99
C ARG A 430 -7.38 7.37 -10.22
N ASN A 431 -7.48 8.43 -9.45
CA ASN A 431 -8.65 8.69 -8.61
C ASN A 431 -9.96 8.74 -9.41
N TYR A 432 -9.97 9.35 -10.60
CA TYR A 432 -11.19 9.44 -11.42
C TYR A 432 -11.67 8.07 -11.92
N LEU A 433 -10.75 7.12 -12.20
CA LEU A 433 -11.13 5.76 -12.59
C LEU A 433 -11.77 5.01 -11.41
N ALA A 434 -11.18 5.13 -10.23
CA ALA A 434 -11.77 4.56 -9.02
C ALA A 434 -13.16 5.17 -8.73
N GLN A 435 -13.32 6.49 -8.91
CA GLN A 435 -14.59 7.17 -8.71
C GLN A 435 -15.69 6.68 -9.67
N GLN A 436 -15.38 6.53 -10.97
CA GLN A 436 -16.31 5.97 -11.95
C GLN A 436 -16.75 4.54 -11.59
N ALA A 437 -15.81 3.71 -11.17
CA ALA A 437 -16.08 2.34 -10.74
C ALA A 437 -16.97 2.31 -9.47
N ILE A 438 -16.74 3.23 -8.54
CA ILE A 438 -17.55 3.38 -7.32
C ILE A 438 -18.96 3.82 -7.64
N GLU A 439 -19.15 4.82 -8.51
CA GLU A 439 -20.47 5.34 -8.91
C GLU A 439 -21.33 4.25 -9.57
N ALA A 440 -20.73 3.41 -10.42
CA ALA A 440 -21.41 2.25 -10.99
C ALA A 440 -21.77 1.21 -9.91
N ALA A 441 -20.84 0.94 -8.99
CA ALA A 441 -21.03 -0.02 -7.91
C ALA A 441 -22.11 0.41 -6.90
N GLU A 442 -22.25 1.70 -6.60
CA GLU A 442 -23.32 2.26 -5.76
C GLU A 442 -24.72 2.05 -6.39
N GLN A 443 -24.77 1.84 -7.71
CA GLN A 443 -26.00 1.50 -8.45
C GLN A 443 -26.19 -0.01 -8.65
N GLY A 444 -25.28 -0.84 -8.12
CA GLY A 444 -25.31 -2.30 -8.21
C GLY A 444 -24.63 -2.88 -9.43
N ASP A 445 -23.94 -2.08 -10.25
CA ASP A 445 -23.10 -2.55 -11.36
C ASP A 445 -21.63 -2.62 -10.94
N TYR A 446 -21.12 -3.82 -10.75
CA TYR A 446 -19.76 -4.10 -10.33
C TYR A 446 -18.78 -4.33 -11.51
N THR A 447 -19.26 -4.21 -12.74
CA THR A 447 -18.48 -4.49 -13.96
C THR A 447 -17.23 -3.62 -14.03
N GLU A 448 -17.36 -2.32 -13.77
CA GLU A 448 -16.22 -1.37 -13.82
C GLU A 448 -15.15 -1.68 -12.76
N VAL A 449 -15.54 -2.07 -11.54
CA VAL A 449 -14.61 -2.45 -10.48
C VAL A 449 -13.79 -3.67 -10.91
N ARG A 450 -14.46 -4.70 -11.46
CA ARG A 450 -13.82 -5.94 -11.91
C ARG A 450 -12.89 -5.69 -13.11
N LEU A 451 -13.33 -4.86 -14.04
CA LEU A 451 -12.55 -4.51 -15.22
C LEU A 451 -11.30 -3.69 -14.84
N LEU A 452 -11.46 -2.72 -13.96
CA LEU A 452 -10.34 -1.91 -13.48
C LEU A 452 -9.33 -2.76 -12.71
N HIS A 453 -9.78 -3.68 -11.85
CA HIS A 453 -8.91 -4.67 -11.19
C HIS A 453 -8.13 -5.52 -12.22
N GLN A 454 -8.83 -6.05 -13.24
CA GLN A 454 -8.19 -6.84 -14.30
C GLN A 454 -7.09 -6.04 -15.00
N VAL A 455 -7.36 -4.80 -15.35
CA VAL A 455 -6.40 -3.93 -16.04
C VAL A 455 -5.18 -3.64 -15.14
N LEU A 456 -5.41 -3.30 -13.89
CA LEU A 456 -4.35 -2.96 -12.93
C LEU A 456 -3.51 -4.16 -12.49
N SER A 457 -4.01 -5.40 -12.67
CA SER A 457 -3.22 -6.61 -12.36
C SER A 457 -2.08 -6.87 -13.33
N ARG A 458 -2.08 -6.24 -14.52
CA ARG A 458 -1.03 -6.31 -15.53
C ARG A 458 -0.68 -4.91 -16.08
N PRO A 459 -0.14 -4.03 -15.20
CA PRO A 459 -0.05 -2.60 -15.49
C PRO A 459 0.94 -2.23 -16.60
N PHE A 460 1.84 -3.12 -16.95
CA PHE A 460 2.90 -2.88 -17.94
C PHE A 460 2.54 -3.37 -19.35
N GLU A 461 1.56 -4.25 -19.48
CA GLU A 461 1.17 -4.90 -20.73
C GLU A 461 0.06 -4.12 -21.45
N GLU A 462 0.14 -4.05 -22.78
CA GLU A 462 -0.97 -3.55 -23.58
C GLU A 462 -2.15 -4.54 -23.52
N GLN A 463 -3.34 -4.03 -23.25
CA GLN A 463 -4.55 -4.82 -23.14
C GLN A 463 -5.58 -4.29 -24.15
N PRO A 464 -5.87 -5.05 -25.24
CA PRO A 464 -6.78 -4.59 -26.29
C PRO A 464 -8.16 -4.19 -25.75
N GLY A 465 -8.67 -3.04 -26.16
CA GLY A 465 -9.96 -2.50 -25.72
C GLY A 465 -9.91 -1.75 -24.38
N MET A 466 -8.73 -1.63 -23.76
CA MET A 466 -8.54 -0.97 -22.46
C MET A 466 -7.87 0.40 -22.58
N GLU A 467 -7.79 0.98 -23.77
CA GLU A 467 -7.10 2.25 -24.06
C GLU A 467 -7.70 3.43 -23.27
N ARG A 468 -8.98 3.33 -22.86
CA ARG A 468 -9.63 4.37 -22.04
C ARG A 468 -8.98 4.55 -20.65
N PHE A 469 -8.36 3.50 -20.11
CA PHE A 469 -7.71 3.51 -18.78
C PHE A 469 -6.31 4.11 -18.79
N THR A 470 -5.76 4.42 -19.99
CA THR A 470 -4.43 5.05 -20.13
C THR A 470 -4.50 6.58 -20.23
N ARG A 471 -5.72 7.15 -20.24
CA ARG A 471 -5.93 8.58 -20.52
C ARG A 471 -5.62 9.45 -19.29
N ARG A 472 -5.24 10.70 -19.56
CA ARG A 472 -5.21 11.75 -18.55
C ARG A 472 -6.61 11.93 -17.92
N PRO A 473 -6.68 12.34 -16.65
CA PRO A 473 -7.98 12.62 -16.03
C PRO A 473 -8.71 13.74 -16.78
N PRO A 474 -10.04 13.63 -16.92
CA PRO A 474 -10.87 14.73 -17.40
C PRO A 474 -10.86 15.88 -16.37
N ASP A 475 -11.28 17.07 -16.78
CA ASP A 475 -11.23 18.27 -15.91
C ASP A 475 -11.92 18.07 -14.55
N TRP A 476 -13.07 17.39 -14.52
CA TRP A 476 -13.77 17.07 -13.27
C TRP A 476 -12.98 16.10 -12.36
N GLY A 477 -12.16 15.24 -12.96
CA GLY A 477 -11.40 14.21 -12.24
C GLY A 477 -10.11 14.73 -11.58
N ARG A 478 -9.63 15.93 -11.98
CA ARG A 478 -8.40 16.54 -11.44
C ARG A 478 -8.56 17.14 -10.04
N HIS A 479 -9.80 17.40 -9.62
CA HIS A 479 -10.13 18.10 -8.37
C HIS A 479 -10.99 17.25 -7.44
N LEU A 480 -10.82 15.92 -7.51
CA LEU A 480 -11.53 15.01 -6.61
C LEU A 480 -10.97 15.14 -5.19
N GLU A 481 -11.83 15.57 -4.27
CA GLU A 481 -11.50 15.58 -2.84
C GLU A 481 -11.75 14.21 -2.24
N ILE A 482 -10.75 13.67 -1.56
CA ILE A 482 -10.82 12.37 -0.90
C ILE A 482 -10.56 12.58 0.58
N SER A 483 -11.51 12.17 1.40
CA SER A 483 -11.43 12.32 2.85
C SER A 483 -11.26 10.97 3.55
N CYS A 484 -10.81 11.02 4.80
CA CYS A 484 -10.76 9.87 5.72
C CYS A 484 -12.14 9.46 6.27
N SER A 485 -13.24 10.06 5.80
CA SER A 485 -14.60 9.88 6.36
C SER A 485 -15.24 8.51 6.09
N SER A 486 -14.46 7.51 5.77
CA SER A 486 -14.93 6.13 5.49
C SER A 486 -14.75 5.21 6.67
#